data_1fa6927b9df7ba5cf5ad3a4e79f25c3f
#
_entry.id   1fa6927b9df7ba5cf5ad3a4e79f25c3f
#
_cell.length_a   1.000
_cell.length_b   1.000
_cell.length_c   1.000
_cell.angle_alpha   90.00
_cell.angle_beta   90.00
_cell.angle_gamma   90.00
#
_symmetry.space_group_name_H-M   'P 1'
#
loop_
_entity.id
_entity.type
_entity.pdbx_description
1 polymer ?
#
loop_
_entity_poly.entity_id
_entity_poly.type
_entity_poly.pdbx_seq_one_letter_code
_entity_poly.pdbx_strand_id
1 'polypeptide(L)'
;DLRQIPSDELPFRVLQNDTLVQAVCSMDGKVVEAVLYPGNKGLQAEGLSLSASAPCAVLIREEAGEIVVSVTDACMNAALKGIRIVLNGREIKVPMPQRMFCGKPGVIRVDRMTNQ
;
A
#
# COMPACT_ATOMS: atom_id res chain seq x y z
N ASP A 1 6.82 0.34 -15.97
CA ASP A 1 7.94 0.36 -15.04
C ASP A 1 8.42 1.80 -14.82
N LEU A 2 8.43 2.22 -13.58
CA LEU A 2 8.81 3.60 -13.22
C LEU A 2 10.23 3.94 -13.70
N ARG A 3 11.11 2.96 -13.80
CA ARG A 3 12.49 3.19 -14.22
C ARG A 3 12.60 3.54 -15.70
N GLN A 4 11.57 3.33 -16.47
CA GLN A 4 11.56 3.63 -17.89
C GLN A 4 11.04 5.03 -18.19
N ILE A 5 10.57 5.74 -17.16
CA ILE A 5 10.08 7.10 -17.31
C ILE A 5 11.23 8.05 -16.96
N PRO A 6 11.55 9.03 -17.83
CA PRO A 6 12.60 10.00 -17.51
C PRO A 6 12.33 10.65 -16.16
N SER A 7 13.38 10.86 -15.37
CA SER A 7 13.22 11.34 -14.00
C SER A 7 12.54 12.70 -13.91
N ASP A 8 12.70 13.55 -14.91
CA ASP A 8 12.06 14.86 -14.93
C ASP A 8 10.58 14.80 -15.28
N GLU A 9 10.08 13.61 -15.70
CA GLU A 9 8.68 13.42 -16.01
C GLU A 9 7.98 12.54 -14.96
N LEU A 10 8.72 12.01 -13.98
CA LEU A 10 8.13 11.14 -12.96
C LEU A 10 7.21 11.96 -12.06
N PRO A 11 5.91 11.61 -11.98
CA PRO A 11 5.00 12.29 -11.07
C PRO A 11 5.16 11.83 -9.62
N PHE A 12 6.09 10.93 -9.36
CA PHE A 12 6.30 10.32 -8.05
C PHE A 12 7.75 10.45 -7.62
N ARG A 13 7.98 10.45 -6.32
CA ARG A 13 9.32 10.32 -5.77
C ARG A 13 9.43 8.97 -5.07
N VAL A 14 10.64 8.43 -5.03
CA VAL A 14 10.91 7.15 -4.42
C VAL A 14 11.04 7.33 -2.91
N LEU A 15 10.28 6.56 -2.14
CA LEU A 15 10.36 6.55 -0.68
C LEU A 15 11.37 5.52 -0.20
N GLN A 16 11.34 4.33 -0.81
CA GLN A 16 12.23 3.25 -0.45
C GLN A 16 12.35 2.32 -1.65
N ASN A 17 13.54 1.79 -1.87
CA ASN A 17 13.76 0.89 -3.01
C ASN A 17 14.85 -0.10 -2.64
N ASP A 18 14.46 -1.22 -2.07
CA ASP A 18 15.38 -2.32 -1.75
C ASP A 18 14.70 -3.65 -2.08
N THR A 19 15.32 -4.76 -1.69
CA THR A 19 14.81 -6.08 -2.04
C THR A 19 13.58 -6.48 -1.23
N LEU A 20 13.26 -5.77 -0.17
CA LEU A 20 12.15 -6.10 0.71
C LEU A 20 11.00 -5.13 0.60
N VAL A 21 11.27 -3.88 0.23
CA VAL A 21 10.24 -2.84 0.11
C VAL A 21 10.55 -1.96 -1.08
N GLN A 22 9.55 -1.74 -1.92
CA GLN A 22 9.64 -0.75 -2.99
C GLN A 22 8.44 0.18 -2.88
N ALA A 23 8.69 1.46 -2.73
CA ALA A 23 7.62 2.41 -2.47
C ALA A 23 7.88 3.74 -3.15
N VAL A 24 6.82 4.33 -3.69
CA VAL A 24 6.85 5.66 -4.29
C VAL A 24 5.67 6.47 -3.76
N CYS A 25 5.79 7.78 -3.86
CA CYS A 25 4.78 8.71 -3.37
C CYS A 25 4.62 9.81 -4.41
N SER A 26 3.39 10.23 -4.64
CA SER A 26 3.15 11.35 -5.54
C SER A 26 3.75 12.63 -4.95
N MET A 27 4.02 13.61 -5.81
CA MET A 27 4.68 14.83 -5.35
C MET A 27 3.84 15.63 -4.37
N ASP A 28 2.51 15.51 -4.43
CA ASP A 28 1.62 16.16 -3.49
C ASP A 28 1.36 15.32 -2.22
N GLY A 29 1.93 14.12 -2.15
CA GLY A 29 1.79 13.26 -0.98
C GLY A 29 0.47 12.53 -0.86
N LYS A 30 -0.42 12.66 -1.84
CA LYS A 30 -1.77 12.09 -1.72
C LYS A 30 -1.89 10.66 -2.23
N VAL A 31 -0.89 10.15 -2.92
CA VAL A 31 -0.87 8.79 -3.44
C VAL A 31 0.42 8.12 -3.01
N VAL A 32 0.29 6.96 -2.39
CA VAL A 32 1.43 6.13 -2.02
C VAL A 32 1.23 4.75 -2.61
N GLU A 33 2.24 4.24 -3.29
CA GLU A 33 2.26 2.89 -3.82
C GLU A 33 3.42 2.16 -3.21
N ALA A 34 3.18 0.99 -2.63
CA ALA A 34 4.22 0.22 -1.99
C ALA A 34 4.05 -1.26 -2.28
N VAL A 35 5.17 -1.95 -2.50
CA VAL A 35 5.19 -3.40 -2.57
C VAL A 35 6.01 -3.89 -1.39
N LEU A 36 5.39 -4.72 -0.56
CA LEU A 36 6.01 -5.28 0.64
C LEU A 36 6.26 -6.75 0.39
N TYR A 37 7.53 -7.10 0.22
CA TYR A 37 7.94 -8.47 -0.09
C TYR A 37 8.09 -9.31 1.18
N PRO A 38 8.12 -10.64 1.06
CA PRO A 38 8.32 -11.49 2.25
C PRO A 38 9.59 -11.12 3.00
N GLY A 39 9.48 -11.07 4.32
CA GLY A 39 10.62 -10.72 5.17
C GLY A 39 10.76 -9.24 5.46
N ASN A 40 9.92 -8.39 4.87
CA ASN A 40 10.00 -6.96 5.09
C ASN A 40 9.62 -6.58 6.53
N LYS A 41 10.11 -5.43 6.96
CA LYS A 41 9.78 -4.87 8.28
C LYS A 41 8.92 -3.62 8.16
N GLY A 42 8.27 -3.47 7.01
CA GLY A 42 7.44 -2.31 6.74
C GLY A 42 8.21 -1.17 6.11
N LEU A 43 7.48 -0.12 5.80
CA LEU A 43 8.01 1.09 5.19
C LEU A 43 8.06 2.18 6.25
N GLN A 44 9.20 2.86 6.36
CA GLN A 44 9.30 4.07 7.18
C GLN A 44 10.12 5.09 6.42
N ALA A 45 9.47 6.14 5.99
CA ALA A 45 10.13 7.18 5.21
C ALA A 45 9.32 8.47 5.27
N GLU A 46 9.98 9.60 5.44
CA GLU A 46 9.36 10.92 5.35
C GLU A 46 8.10 11.07 6.20
N GLY A 47 8.13 10.55 7.42
CA GLY A 47 6.98 10.65 8.31
C GLY A 47 5.88 9.64 8.05
N LEU A 48 6.06 8.76 7.07
CA LEU A 48 5.10 7.71 6.75
C LEU A 48 5.56 6.39 7.34
N SER A 49 4.67 5.72 8.06
CA SER A 49 4.91 4.40 8.59
C SER A 49 3.82 3.46 8.06
N LEU A 50 4.23 2.39 7.40
CA LEU A 50 3.28 1.47 6.76
C LEU A 50 3.77 0.04 6.93
N SER A 51 2.90 -0.81 7.47
CA SER A 51 3.20 -2.23 7.56
C SER A 51 1.95 -3.04 7.23
N ALA A 52 2.15 -4.33 6.97
CA ALA A 52 1.06 -5.22 6.61
C ALA A 52 1.27 -6.57 7.25
N SER A 53 0.17 -7.27 7.50
CA SER A 53 0.22 -8.59 8.12
C SER A 53 0.69 -9.68 7.16
N ALA A 54 0.78 -9.38 5.86
CA ALA A 54 1.23 -10.33 4.85
C ALA A 54 1.91 -9.57 3.73
N PRO A 55 2.78 -10.23 2.94
CA PRO A 55 3.35 -9.59 1.75
C PRO A 55 2.25 -9.15 0.81
N CYS A 56 2.33 -7.93 0.31
CA CYS A 56 1.27 -7.38 -0.53
C CYS A 56 1.73 -6.13 -1.26
N ALA A 57 0.95 -5.74 -2.25
CA ALA A 57 1.07 -4.44 -2.90
C ALA A 57 -0.04 -3.55 -2.36
N VAL A 58 0.29 -2.35 -1.95
CA VAL A 58 -0.64 -1.43 -1.32
C VAL A 58 -0.67 -0.13 -2.10
N LEU A 59 -1.87 0.35 -2.40
CA LEU A 59 -2.08 1.65 -3.00
C LEU A 59 -2.96 2.46 -2.06
N ILE A 60 -2.46 3.60 -1.62
CA ILE A 60 -3.19 4.48 -0.70
C ILE A 60 -3.42 5.80 -1.40
N ARG A 61 -4.66 6.26 -1.42
CA ARG A 61 -5.02 7.55 -2.02
C ARG A 61 -5.86 8.34 -1.05
N GLU A 62 -5.63 9.66 -1.01
CA GLU A 62 -6.49 10.58 -0.28
C GLU A 62 -7.50 11.17 -1.25
N GLU A 63 -8.79 11.02 -0.96
CA GLU A 63 -9.86 11.53 -1.80
C GLU A 63 -10.97 12.11 -0.93
N ALA A 64 -11.28 13.38 -1.10
CA ALA A 64 -12.46 14.01 -0.48
C ALA A 64 -12.57 13.74 1.03
N GLY A 65 -11.46 13.79 1.76
CA GLY A 65 -11.48 13.59 3.21
C GLY A 65 -11.44 12.14 3.62
N GLU A 66 -11.33 11.23 2.67
CA GLU A 66 -11.21 9.81 2.93
C GLU A 66 -9.86 9.28 2.48
N ILE A 67 -9.47 8.16 3.05
CA ILE A 67 -8.31 7.41 2.60
C ILE A 67 -8.82 6.13 1.96
N VAL A 68 -8.46 5.92 0.71
CA VAL A 68 -8.81 4.70 -0.02
C VAL A 68 -7.59 3.80 -0.03
N VAL A 69 -7.73 2.61 0.56
CA VAL A 69 -6.64 1.64 0.64
C VAL A 69 -6.99 0.46 -0.24
N SER A 70 -6.13 0.18 -1.21
CA SER A 70 -6.29 -0.93 -2.13
C SER A 70 -5.12 -1.88 -1.93
N VAL A 71 -5.40 -3.15 -1.68
CA VAL A 71 -4.37 -4.14 -1.35
C VAL A 71 -4.49 -5.33 -2.28
N THR A 72 -3.37 -5.73 -2.86
CA THR A 72 -3.29 -6.94 -3.69
C THR A 72 -2.34 -7.91 -3.03
N ASP A 73 -2.78 -9.16 -2.86
CA ASP A 73 -1.94 -10.21 -2.29
C ASP A 73 -0.85 -10.56 -3.30
N ALA A 74 0.38 -10.24 -2.96
CA ALA A 74 1.53 -10.48 -3.84
C ALA A 74 1.78 -11.97 -4.07
N CYS A 75 1.35 -12.82 -3.15
CA CYS A 75 1.56 -14.26 -3.24
C CYS A 75 0.36 -15.01 -3.78
N MET A 76 -0.72 -14.30 -4.08
CA MET A 76 -1.94 -14.91 -4.66
C MET A 76 -2.46 -16.04 -3.78
N ASN A 77 -2.41 -15.88 -2.48
CA ASN A 77 -2.81 -16.92 -1.52
C ASN A 77 -4.32 -16.93 -1.35
N ALA A 78 -4.98 -17.94 -1.92
CA ALA A 78 -6.44 -18.04 -1.90
C ALA A 78 -7.00 -18.21 -0.48
N ALA A 79 -6.20 -18.64 0.48
CA ALA A 79 -6.66 -18.82 1.85
C ALA A 79 -6.64 -17.51 2.64
N LEU A 80 -6.06 -16.46 2.09
CA LEU A 80 -5.93 -15.19 2.79
C LEU A 80 -7.24 -14.41 2.72
N LYS A 81 -7.91 -14.27 3.85
CA LYS A 81 -9.24 -13.65 3.90
C LYS A 81 -9.17 -12.15 4.13
N GLY A 82 -8.07 -11.65 4.62
CA GLY A 82 -7.90 -10.22 4.86
C GLY A 82 -6.47 -9.91 5.17
N ILE A 83 -6.11 -8.66 4.97
CA ILE A 83 -4.77 -8.16 5.29
C ILE A 83 -4.95 -6.98 6.23
N ARG A 84 -4.19 -6.98 7.31
CA ARG A 84 -4.18 -5.86 8.25
C ARG A 84 -3.07 -4.92 7.86
N ILE A 85 -3.43 -3.68 7.61
CA ILE A 85 -2.49 -2.61 7.28
C ILE A 85 -2.38 -1.70 8.49
N VAL A 86 -1.16 -1.35 8.88
CA VAL A 86 -0.96 -0.34 9.91
C VAL A 86 -0.34 0.88 9.24
N LEU A 87 -1.10 1.95 9.18
CA LEU A 87 -0.71 3.19 8.53
C LEU A 87 -0.60 4.28 9.58
N ASN A 88 0.64 4.74 9.84
CA ASN A 88 0.93 5.76 10.84
C ASN A 88 0.29 5.44 12.20
N GLY A 89 0.38 4.16 12.58
CA GLY A 89 -0.16 3.71 13.85
C GLY A 89 -1.63 3.32 13.84
N ARG A 90 -2.34 3.57 12.74
CA ARG A 90 -3.75 3.23 12.60
C ARG A 90 -3.90 1.88 11.92
N GLU A 91 -4.62 0.97 12.58
CA GLU A 91 -4.86 -0.35 12.02
C GLU A 91 -6.08 -0.33 11.10
N ILE A 92 -5.91 -0.82 9.89
CA ILE A 92 -6.96 -0.91 8.87
C ILE A 92 -7.04 -2.34 8.39
N LYS A 93 -8.22 -2.94 8.50
CA LYS A 93 -8.43 -4.31 8.02
C LYS A 93 -9.04 -4.27 6.63
N VAL A 94 -8.35 -4.87 5.67
CA VAL A 94 -8.78 -4.88 4.28
C VAL A 94 -9.23 -6.29 3.94
N PRO A 95 -10.53 -6.49 3.66
CA PRO A 95 -11.00 -7.81 3.26
C PRO A 95 -10.47 -8.15 1.87
N MET A 96 -10.06 -9.39 1.68
CA MET A 96 -9.51 -9.82 0.41
C MET A 96 -10.50 -10.70 -0.34
N PRO A 97 -10.61 -10.56 -1.66
CA PRO A 97 -11.44 -11.45 -2.45
C PRO A 97 -10.98 -12.90 -2.32
N GLN A 98 -11.91 -13.82 -2.39
CA GLN A 98 -11.65 -15.24 -2.18
C GLN A 98 -11.85 -16.03 -3.45
N ARG A 99 -11.22 -17.18 -3.52
CA ARG A 99 -11.41 -18.18 -4.57
C ARG A 99 -11.02 -17.63 -5.94
N MET A 100 -11.93 -17.68 -6.89
CA MET A 100 -11.66 -17.25 -8.25
C MET A 100 -11.31 -15.75 -8.33
N PHE A 101 -11.52 -15.01 -7.27
CA PHE A 101 -11.17 -13.60 -7.24
C PHE A 101 -9.79 -13.33 -6.66
N CYS A 102 -9.00 -14.38 -6.41
CA CYS A 102 -7.61 -14.21 -5.97
C CYS A 102 -6.85 -13.33 -6.94
N GLY A 103 -6.02 -12.45 -6.41
CA GLY A 103 -5.25 -11.54 -7.23
C GLY A 103 -5.94 -10.23 -7.52
N LYS A 104 -7.23 -10.13 -7.29
CA LYS A 104 -7.91 -8.85 -7.37
C LYS A 104 -7.66 -8.06 -6.10
N PRO A 105 -7.62 -6.73 -6.18
CA PRO A 105 -7.40 -5.93 -4.98
C PRO A 105 -8.58 -5.98 -4.03
N GLY A 106 -8.29 -6.03 -2.75
CA GLY A 106 -9.25 -5.67 -1.72
C GLY A 106 -9.20 -4.16 -1.55
N VAL A 107 -10.35 -3.52 -1.41
CA VAL A 107 -10.42 -2.07 -1.32
C VAL A 107 -11.27 -1.68 -0.12
N ILE A 108 -10.79 -0.72 0.65
CA ILE A 108 -11.56 -0.17 1.76
C ILE A 108 -11.38 1.34 1.79
N ARG A 109 -12.44 2.04 2.19
CA ARG A 109 -12.41 3.48 2.40
C ARG A 109 -12.53 3.75 3.89
N VAL A 110 -11.67 4.61 4.41
CA VAL A 110 -11.72 5.00 5.82
C VAL A 110 -11.71 6.51 5.92
N ASP A 111 -12.34 7.01 6.98
CA ASP A 111 -12.36 8.43 7.25
C ASP A 111 -10.96 8.89 7.65
N ARG A 112 -10.42 9.84 6.92
CA ARG A 112 -9.10 10.38 7.18
C ARG A 112 -8.99 11.02 8.56
N MET A 113 -10.07 11.61 9.04
CA MET A 113 -10.08 12.36 10.29
C MET A 113 -10.22 11.47 11.52
N THR A 114 -10.53 10.20 11.33
CA THR A 114 -10.68 9.25 12.43
C THR A 114 -9.32 8.72 12.83
N ASN A 115 -8.98 8.82 14.13
CA ASN A 115 -7.67 8.40 14.63
C ASN A 115 -7.73 7.19 15.52
N GLN A 116 -8.69 6.35 15.33
CA GLN A 116 -8.89 5.20 16.20
C GLN A 116 -8.28 3.94 15.65
#